data_52e9afaf7c4f267e910576eaf05e2d15
#
_entry.id   52e9afaf7c4f267e910576eaf05e2d15
#
_cell.length_a   1.000
_cell.length_b   1.000
_cell.length_c   1.000
_cell.angle_alpha   90.00
_cell.angle_beta   90.00
_cell.angle_gamma   90.00
#
_symmetry.space_group_name_H-M   'P 1'
#
loop_
_entity.id
_entity.type
_entity.pdbx_description
1 polymer ?
#
loop_
_entity_poly.entity_id
_entity_poly.type
_entity_poly.pdbx_seq_one_letter_code
_entity_poly.pdbx_strand_id
1 'polypeptide(L)'
;MGLGVTKRIQPIAILVLGVVCLALGAASRSSAVSTAGVVAQADACGLPSTQPLWIDYADNSVPFWREIFARPGVIAAAASPTVAAEQRAAGAKSVYFDLNLKYRVGTTNKPLDPALVVARANKLFDAAVAATGCATPAIAENELNGASLPTPWSTNNAQYRANVLTYLKALADRGAHVYLLVSSAPYTAGDAAAWWKEAAASADIVPEVYFAAPQVYKQGAVAGSRRMREAMRRALQSYIDIGIPSNRLGVVLGFQVGRGTGGREGLEPEESWYRVVKWNTLAAKQIAHETPLGSIWSWGWGTWAVATNDPDKEVAACVYLWTRNKALCDGPGMAGPSFDTSLQEGQIAMSAGVRCAIGSKKVTNGQIAALAKLTRDRDAALSALYGRLIESERYAVSPKSVLVSERAIVKLRFGGNQAAYRTELARAGATLPIARGIIGDQLRRREISRGLRTKAPSTKEITTYYTNQAEILVRALRVQPAPPWLGYRTRGYALSALAPNSVFELRTGKKQRLLTTLGTYAVEPLEETASLGALPLSRVRDAVRAALVEYARDDAFASWTIARQESSLNQTRCLRDEMPVASSLELANFLPAVALQDVASG
;
A
#
# COMPACT_ATOMS: atom_id res chain seq x y z
N MET A 1 -27.90 -37.50 -43.52
CA MET A 1 -26.61 -38.09 -43.87
C MET A 1 -25.71 -37.82 -42.65
N GLY A 2 -25.52 -38.62 -41.70
CA GLY A 2 -25.39 -40.04 -41.53
C GLY A 2 -23.95 -40.50 -41.71
N LEU A 3 -23.22 -40.72 -40.58
CA LEU A 3 -22.09 -41.63 -40.32
C LEU A 3 -21.42 -41.16 -39.02
N GLY A 4 -21.52 -41.73 -37.92
CA GLY A 4 -21.58 -43.06 -37.34
C GLY A 4 -20.20 -43.75 -37.37
N VAL A 5 -19.32 -43.58 -36.35
CA VAL A 5 -18.23 -44.54 -36.09
C VAL A 5 -18.11 -44.79 -34.57
N THR A 6 -18.64 -45.91 -34.19
CA THR A 6 -18.34 -46.67 -32.97
C THR A 6 -17.06 -47.49 -33.16
N LYS A 7 -16.25 -47.65 -32.09
CA LYS A 7 -15.40 -48.85 -31.76
C LYS A 7 -14.25 -48.40 -30.85
N ARG A 8 -13.75 -49.14 -29.90
CA ARG A 8 -13.97 -50.48 -29.33
C ARG A 8 -13.24 -50.47 -27.98
N ILE A 9 -13.86 -51.11 -27.03
CA ILE A 9 -13.27 -51.51 -25.75
C ILE A 9 -12.49 -52.80 -26.01
N GLN A 10 -11.29 -52.91 -25.47
CA GLN A 10 -10.69 -54.21 -25.17
C GLN A 10 -10.00 -54.19 -23.80
N PRO A 11 -10.22 -55.21 -22.97
CA PRO A 11 -9.55 -55.37 -21.69
C PRO A 11 -8.28 -56.21 -21.84
N ILE A 12 -7.24 -55.94 -21.06
CA ILE A 12 -6.12 -56.86 -20.87
C ILE A 12 -5.99 -57.21 -19.39
N ALA A 13 -5.91 -58.51 -19.21
CA ALA A 13 -5.99 -59.27 -18.00
C ALA A 13 -4.74 -59.19 -17.10
N ILE A 14 -5.03 -59.29 -15.85
CA ILE A 14 -4.42 -59.97 -14.70
C ILE A 14 -3.20 -60.87 -15.03
N LEU A 15 -2.11 -60.67 -14.32
CA LEU A 15 -1.19 -61.73 -13.94
C LEU A 15 -0.79 -61.59 -12.47
N VAL A 16 -1.32 -62.53 -11.68
CA VAL A 16 -0.94 -62.85 -10.30
C VAL A 16 0.25 -63.82 -10.36
N LEU A 17 1.31 -63.54 -9.64
CA LEU A 17 2.22 -64.60 -9.19
C LEU A 17 2.72 -64.22 -7.78
N GLY A 18 2.30 -65.08 -6.86
CA GLY A 18 2.82 -65.17 -5.52
C GLY A 18 4.07 -66.03 -5.44
N VAL A 19 4.72 -65.95 -4.31
CA VAL A 19 5.51 -66.99 -3.58
C VAL A 19 5.99 -66.35 -2.28
N VAL A 20 5.44 -66.63 -1.14
CA VAL A 20 5.72 -67.66 -0.11
C VAL A 20 7.00 -67.41 0.71
N CYS A 21 6.73 -67.18 1.99
CA CYS A 21 7.37 -67.59 3.26
C CYS A 21 8.87 -67.45 3.49
N LEU A 22 9.20 -66.83 4.62
CA LEU A 22 9.69 -67.61 5.79
C LEU A 22 9.76 -66.76 7.04
N ALA A 23 9.26 -67.35 8.12
CA ALA A 23 9.19 -66.80 9.48
C ALA A 23 10.52 -66.86 10.22
N LEU A 24 10.57 -66.09 11.28
CA LEU A 24 11.11 -66.29 12.63
C LEU A 24 12.00 -65.15 13.11
N GLY A 25 11.61 -64.57 14.22
CA GLY A 25 12.45 -63.66 15.00
C GLY A 25 11.64 -62.66 15.83
N ALA A 26 11.00 -63.14 16.90
CA ALA A 26 10.45 -62.30 17.91
C ALA A 26 11.58 -61.54 18.64
N ALA A 27 11.56 -60.20 18.50
CA ALA A 27 12.24 -59.30 19.43
C ALA A 27 11.30 -58.14 19.67
N SER A 28 10.72 -58.09 20.84
CA SER A 28 9.96 -56.95 21.38
C SER A 28 10.83 -55.72 21.38
N ARG A 29 10.59 -54.85 20.40
CA ARG A 29 11.11 -53.46 20.46
C ARG A 29 9.92 -52.57 20.75
N SER A 30 9.94 -51.99 21.95
CA SER A 30 9.14 -50.84 22.33
C SER A 30 9.21 -49.83 21.21
N SER A 31 8.12 -49.62 20.50
CA SER A 31 7.99 -48.51 19.57
C SER A 31 7.99 -47.21 20.38
N ALA A 32 9.14 -46.59 20.53
CA ALA A 32 9.19 -45.20 20.84
C ALA A 32 8.53 -44.46 19.69
N VAL A 33 7.31 -43.98 19.93
CA VAL A 33 6.61 -43.06 19.01
C VAL A 33 7.52 -41.87 18.84
N SER A 34 8.11 -41.77 17.68
CA SER A 34 9.01 -40.67 17.34
C SER A 34 8.19 -39.36 17.34
N THR A 35 8.44 -38.53 18.33
CA THR A 35 7.93 -37.15 18.43
C THR A 35 8.46 -36.23 17.31
N ALA A 36 9.38 -36.72 16.49
CA ALA A 36 9.94 -35.99 15.34
C ALA A 36 8.92 -35.68 14.24
N GLY A 37 7.89 -36.54 14.04
CA GLY A 37 6.84 -36.30 13.05
C GLY A 37 5.90 -35.14 13.39
N VAL A 38 5.65 -34.91 14.68
CA VAL A 38 4.78 -33.82 15.16
C VAL A 38 5.48 -32.47 15.06
N VAL A 39 6.79 -32.41 15.32
CA VAL A 39 7.58 -31.17 15.21
C VAL A 39 7.74 -30.75 13.75
N ALA A 40 7.97 -31.70 12.82
CA ALA A 40 8.05 -31.40 11.39
C ALA A 40 6.69 -30.90 10.82
N GLN A 41 5.57 -31.39 11.35
CA GLN A 41 4.23 -30.97 10.94
C GLN A 41 3.88 -29.57 11.48
N ALA A 42 4.30 -29.24 12.70
CA ALA A 42 4.14 -27.90 13.26
C ALA A 42 4.95 -26.84 12.47
N ASP A 43 6.16 -27.18 12.04
CA ASP A 43 6.97 -26.28 11.17
C ASP A 43 6.38 -26.09 9.78
N ALA A 44 5.69 -27.09 9.23
CA ALA A 44 5.04 -26.98 7.92
C ALA A 44 3.89 -25.95 7.91
N CYS A 45 3.26 -25.72 9.05
CA CYS A 45 2.17 -24.76 9.25
C CYS A 45 2.64 -23.35 9.61
N GLY A 46 3.87 -23.21 10.10
CA GLY A 46 4.40 -21.96 10.63
C GLY A 46 4.53 -20.89 9.56
N LEU A 47 3.60 -19.94 9.53
CA LEU A 47 3.83 -18.69 8.81
C LEU A 47 4.94 -17.90 9.55
N PRO A 48 5.75 -17.09 8.83
CA PRO A 48 6.75 -16.24 9.46
C PRO A 48 6.13 -15.35 10.54
N SER A 49 6.83 -15.17 11.66
CA SER A 49 6.42 -14.25 12.72
C SER A 49 6.65 -12.77 12.34
N THR A 50 7.46 -12.52 11.32
CA THR A 50 7.78 -11.16 10.84
C THR A 50 6.65 -10.64 9.95
N GLN A 51 6.08 -9.51 10.33
CA GLN A 51 5.05 -8.80 9.55
C GLN A 51 5.67 -7.67 8.72
N PRO A 52 5.02 -7.31 7.58
CA PRO A 52 3.84 -7.95 7.02
C PRO A 52 4.14 -9.30 6.38
N LEU A 53 3.18 -10.22 6.44
CA LEU A 53 3.23 -11.42 5.63
C LEU A 53 2.92 -11.07 4.17
N TRP A 54 3.77 -11.54 3.24
CA TRP A 54 3.50 -11.40 1.82
C TRP A 54 2.88 -12.69 1.31
N ILE A 55 1.62 -12.63 0.88
CA ILE A 55 0.82 -13.79 0.49
C ILE A 55 0.42 -13.65 -0.97
N ASP A 56 0.70 -14.67 -1.78
CA ASP A 56 0.58 -14.61 -3.23
C ASP A 56 -0.48 -15.61 -3.71
N TYR A 57 -1.56 -15.09 -4.32
CA TYR A 57 -2.57 -15.93 -4.95
C TYR A 57 -2.29 -16.05 -6.44
N ALA A 58 -1.92 -17.26 -6.86
CA ALA A 58 -1.75 -17.64 -8.25
C ALA A 58 -2.59 -18.88 -8.54
N ASP A 59 -3.38 -18.81 -9.58
CA ASP A 59 -4.19 -19.93 -10.04
C ASP A 59 -3.30 -20.98 -10.71
N ASN A 60 -3.58 -22.25 -10.45
CA ASN A 60 -2.86 -23.37 -11.08
C ASN A 60 -3.11 -23.52 -12.58
N SER A 61 -4.04 -22.78 -13.15
CA SER A 61 -4.25 -22.72 -14.60
C SER A 61 -3.11 -22.02 -15.35
N VAL A 62 -2.24 -21.30 -14.62
CA VAL A 62 -1.09 -20.60 -15.20
C VAL A 62 0.15 -21.48 -15.15
N PRO A 63 0.79 -21.82 -16.30
CA PRO A 63 1.93 -22.74 -16.33
C PRO A 63 3.09 -22.34 -15.43
N PHE A 64 3.40 -21.05 -15.33
CA PHE A 64 4.53 -20.55 -14.55
C PHE A 64 4.30 -20.51 -13.02
N TRP A 65 3.10 -20.74 -12.52
CA TRP A 65 2.83 -20.61 -11.09
C TRP A 65 3.69 -21.54 -10.22
N ARG A 66 3.98 -22.74 -10.71
CA ARG A 66 4.85 -23.70 -10.02
C ARG A 66 6.29 -23.21 -9.93
N GLU A 67 6.77 -22.58 -10.97
CA GLU A 67 8.15 -22.09 -11.05
C GLU A 67 8.33 -20.78 -10.28
N ILE A 68 7.35 -19.91 -10.30
CA ILE A 68 7.45 -18.58 -9.71
C ILE A 68 6.96 -18.55 -8.25
N PHE A 69 5.79 -19.13 -7.95
CA PHE A 69 5.18 -19.01 -6.62
C PHE A 69 5.32 -20.24 -5.73
N ALA A 70 5.54 -21.43 -6.27
CA ALA A 70 5.73 -22.65 -5.51
C ALA A 70 7.21 -22.86 -5.15
N ARG A 71 7.76 -22.03 -4.28
CA ARG A 71 9.18 -22.08 -3.90
C ARG A 71 9.42 -21.61 -2.46
N PRO A 72 10.57 -21.94 -1.85
CA PRO A 72 10.95 -21.41 -0.53
C PRO A 72 10.91 -19.89 -0.48
N GLY A 73 10.44 -19.34 0.63
CA GLY A 73 10.33 -17.89 0.85
C GLY A 73 9.02 -17.26 0.31
N VAL A 74 8.19 -18.04 -0.38
CA VAL A 74 6.85 -17.62 -0.81
C VAL A 74 5.80 -18.20 0.13
N ILE A 75 4.75 -17.43 0.42
CA ILE A 75 3.51 -17.89 1.05
C ILE A 75 2.46 -17.89 -0.06
N ALA A 76 2.08 -19.06 -0.52
CA ALA A 76 1.18 -19.22 -1.64
C ALA A 76 -0.25 -19.52 -1.17
N ALA A 77 -1.22 -18.76 -1.65
CA ALA A 77 -2.63 -19.00 -1.40
C ALA A 77 -3.24 -19.82 -2.53
N ALA A 78 -3.98 -20.89 -2.20
CA ALA A 78 -4.60 -21.77 -3.16
C ALA A 78 -6.02 -22.18 -2.75
N ALA A 79 -6.91 -22.18 -3.73
CA ALA A 79 -8.30 -22.62 -3.56
C ALA A 79 -8.46 -24.15 -3.68
N SER A 80 -7.47 -24.85 -4.21
CA SER A 80 -7.49 -26.29 -4.42
C SER A 80 -6.57 -27.02 -3.45
N PRO A 81 -7.02 -28.12 -2.79
CA PRO A 81 -6.16 -28.96 -1.96
C PRO A 81 -4.94 -29.51 -2.70
N THR A 82 -5.12 -29.91 -3.97
CA THR A 82 -4.04 -30.43 -4.82
C THR A 82 -2.96 -29.37 -5.04
N VAL A 83 -3.37 -28.15 -5.39
CA VAL A 83 -2.44 -27.02 -5.59
C VAL A 83 -1.69 -26.69 -4.30
N ALA A 84 -2.40 -26.63 -3.17
CA ALA A 84 -1.77 -26.40 -1.87
C ALA A 84 -0.73 -27.45 -1.52
N ALA A 85 -1.01 -28.73 -1.81
CA ALA A 85 -0.05 -29.82 -1.59
C ALA A 85 1.19 -29.71 -2.49
N GLU A 86 1.00 -29.37 -3.76
CA GLU A 86 2.10 -29.16 -4.72
C GLU A 86 2.98 -27.97 -4.31
N GLN A 87 2.38 -26.86 -3.88
CA GLN A 87 3.09 -25.68 -3.40
C GLN A 87 3.97 -26.02 -2.19
N ARG A 88 3.44 -26.78 -1.22
CA ARG A 88 4.21 -27.23 -0.06
C ARG A 88 5.35 -28.17 -0.44
N ALA A 89 5.08 -29.11 -1.35
CA ALA A 89 6.12 -30.03 -1.85
C ALA A 89 7.28 -29.28 -2.51
N ALA A 90 7.00 -28.12 -3.11
CA ALA A 90 8.00 -27.23 -3.71
C ALA A 90 8.64 -26.26 -2.70
N GLY A 91 8.26 -26.32 -1.42
CA GLY A 91 8.86 -25.53 -0.34
C GLY A 91 8.17 -24.21 0.01
N ALA A 92 7.07 -23.85 -0.65
CA ALA A 92 6.27 -22.70 -0.27
C ALA A 92 5.47 -22.97 1.01
N LYS A 93 5.15 -21.93 1.77
CA LYS A 93 4.11 -21.99 2.80
C LYS A 93 2.74 -21.86 2.15
N SER A 94 1.69 -22.41 2.79
CA SER A 94 0.36 -22.47 2.19
C SER A 94 -0.69 -21.76 3.03
N VAL A 95 -1.54 -20.99 2.34
CA VAL A 95 -2.78 -20.42 2.86
C VAL A 95 -3.93 -21.03 2.07
N TYR A 96 -5.00 -21.48 2.74
CA TYR A 96 -6.20 -21.95 2.06
C TYR A 96 -7.06 -20.77 1.63
N PHE A 97 -7.41 -20.71 0.35
CA PHE A 97 -8.17 -19.61 -0.23
C PHE A 97 -9.59 -20.07 -0.58
N ASP A 98 -10.60 -19.59 0.17
CA ASP A 98 -12.01 -19.87 -0.16
C ASP A 98 -12.57 -18.80 -1.10
N LEU A 99 -12.88 -19.19 -2.31
CA LEU A 99 -13.47 -18.34 -3.36
C LEU A 99 -14.94 -18.00 -3.12
N ASN A 100 -15.57 -18.60 -2.13
CA ASN A 100 -17.02 -18.74 -2.12
C ASN A 100 -17.67 -18.37 -0.78
N LEU A 101 -17.26 -17.29 -0.13
CA LEU A 101 -17.85 -16.79 1.11
C LEU A 101 -19.40 -16.75 1.04
N LYS A 102 -19.96 -16.35 -0.11
CA LYS A 102 -21.43 -16.33 -0.32
C LYS A 102 -22.13 -17.66 -0.11
N TYR A 103 -21.44 -18.78 -0.31
CA TYR A 103 -22.00 -20.12 -0.03
C TYR A 103 -21.89 -20.49 1.45
N ARG A 104 -21.12 -19.76 2.22
CA ARG A 104 -20.90 -19.98 3.65
C ARG A 104 -21.91 -19.22 4.50
N VAL A 105 -22.23 -17.99 4.10
CA VAL A 105 -23.05 -17.05 4.87
C VAL A 105 -24.31 -16.58 4.16
N GLY A 106 -24.45 -16.85 2.86
CA GLY A 106 -25.51 -16.33 1.98
C GLY A 106 -25.11 -14.99 1.35
N THR A 107 -26.10 -14.24 0.92
CA THR A 107 -25.95 -12.88 0.38
C THR A 107 -26.78 -11.89 1.18
N THR A 108 -26.58 -10.59 0.97
CA THR A 108 -27.37 -9.54 1.62
C THR A 108 -28.88 -9.70 1.38
N ASN A 109 -29.29 -10.12 0.18
CA ASN A 109 -30.68 -10.31 -0.18
C ASN A 109 -31.23 -11.71 0.17
N LYS A 110 -30.34 -12.70 0.35
CA LYS A 110 -30.69 -14.07 0.70
C LYS A 110 -29.65 -14.61 1.68
N PRO A 111 -29.69 -14.19 2.94
CA PRO A 111 -28.78 -14.72 3.96
C PRO A 111 -29.04 -16.22 4.17
N LEU A 112 -27.98 -16.95 4.50
CA LEU A 112 -28.11 -18.34 4.88
C LEU A 112 -28.89 -18.46 6.21
N ASP A 113 -29.52 -19.60 6.41
CA ASP A 113 -30.06 -19.96 7.71
C ASP A 113 -28.93 -20.00 8.75
N PRO A 114 -29.04 -19.24 9.86
CA PRO A 114 -28.02 -19.18 10.90
C PRO A 114 -27.60 -20.55 11.44
N ALA A 115 -28.54 -21.50 11.53
CA ALA A 115 -28.26 -22.86 12.01
C ALA A 115 -27.24 -23.62 11.13
N LEU A 116 -27.09 -23.21 9.86
CA LEU A 116 -26.15 -23.82 8.93
C LEU A 116 -24.77 -23.17 8.90
N VAL A 117 -24.63 -21.95 9.42
CA VAL A 117 -23.40 -21.15 9.28
C VAL A 117 -22.21 -21.83 9.96
N VAL A 118 -22.37 -22.24 11.23
CA VAL A 118 -21.31 -22.91 12.00
C VAL A 118 -20.91 -24.24 11.37
N ALA A 119 -21.90 -25.03 10.91
CA ALA A 119 -21.60 -26.30 10.23
C ALA A 119 -20.80 -26.07 8.95
N ARG A 120 -21.07 -24.99 8.21
CA ARG A 120 -20.31 -24.63 7.01
C ARG A 120 -18.90 -24.12 7.33
N ALA A 121 -18.73 -23.37 8.41
CA ALA A 121 -17.41 -22.97 8.90
C ALA A 121 -16.58 -24.19 9.28
N ASN A 122 -17.15 -25.13 10.03
CA ASN A 122 -16.49 -26.37 10.43
C ASN A 122 -16.04 -27.20 9.22
N LYS A 123 -16.93 -27.37 8.24
CA LYS A 123 -16.61 -28.11 7.01
C LYS A 123 -15.47 -27.44 6.23
N LEU A 124 -15.44 -26.10 6.16
CA LEU A 124 -14.36 -25.39 5.50
C LEU A 124 -13.04 -25.54 6.27
N PHE A 125 -13.07 -25.40 7.58
CA PHE A 125 -11.89 -25.59 8.42
C PHE A 125 -11.26 -26.98 8.21
N ASP A 126 -12.08 -28.04 8.21
CA ASP A 126 -11.59 -29.40 7.97
C ASP A 126 -10.96 -29.54 6.56
N ALA A 127 -11.57 -28.92 5.55
CA ALA A 127 -11.01 -28.88 4.20
C ALA A 127 -9.69 -28.10 4.15
N ALA A 128 -9.57 -27.00 4.88
CA ALA A 128 -8.35 -26.21 4.97
C ALA A 128 -7.24 -26.99 5.69
N VAL A 129 -7.54 -27.71 6.77
CA VAL A 129 -6.60 -28.61 7.46
C VAL A 129 -6.09 -29.68 6.50
N ALA A 130 -7.01 -30.34 5.79
CA ALA A 130 -6.64 -31.39 4.82
C ALA A 130 -5.79 -30.84 3.67
N ALA A 131 -6.14 -29.65 3.15
CA ALA A 131 -5.42 -29.01 2.06
C ALA A 131 -4.03 -28.50 2.47
N THR A 132 -3.93 -27.81 3.61
CA THR A 132 -2.68 -27.19 4.05
C THR A 132 -1.79 -28.15 4.85
N GLY A 133 -2.33 -29.27 5.35
CA GLY A 133 -1.64 -30.15 6.28
C GLY A 133 -1.40 -29.50 7.65
N CYS A 134 -2.19 -28.49 8.01
CA CYS A 134 -1.99 -27.62 9.14
C CYS A 134 -3.15 -27.74 10.13
N ALA A 135 -2.88 -28.03 11.40
CA ALA A 135 -3.91 -28.14 12.42
C ALA A 135 -4.60 -26.80 12.74
N THR A 136 -3.88 -25.69 12.54
CA THR A 136 -4.37 -24.31 12.71
C THR A 136 -4.15 -23.54 11.41
N PRO A 137 -4.93 -23.81 10.36
CA PRO A 137 -4.66 -23.29 9.03
C PRO A 137 -4.87 -21.78 8.94
N ALA A 138 -4.11 -21.13 8.07
CA ALA A 138 -4.46 -19.81 7.58
C ALA A 138 -5.51 -19.94 6.47
N ILE A 139 -6.61 -19.20 6.60
CA ILE A 139 -7.75 -19.24 5.69
C ILE A 139 -8.07 -17.84 5.20
N ALA A 140 -8.15 -17.65 3.90
CA ALA A 140 -8.58 -16.41 3.29
C ALA A 140 -9.98 -16.56 2.71
N GLU A 141 -10.86 -15.64 3.05
CA GLU A 141 -12.23 -15.54 2.55
C GLU A 141 -12.28 -14.48 1.45
N ASN A 142 -12.60 -14.92 0.23
CA ASN A 142 -12.66 -14.02 -0.90
C ASN A 142 -13.98 -13.26 -0.93
N GLU A 143 -13.83 -11.99 -1.10
CA GLU A 143 -14.82 -10.95 -1.30
C GLU A 143 -16.02 -10.97 -0.36
N LEU A 144 -15.91 -10.18 0.69
CA LEU A 144 -17.08 -9.75 1.41
C LEU A 144 -17.97 -8.93 0.47
N ASN A 145 -19.06 -9.49 0.02
CA ASN A 145 -19.99 -8.84 -0.87
C ASN A 145 -20.55 -7.55 -0.25
N GLY A 146 -20.28 -6.43 -0.92
CA GLY A 146 -20.65 -5.14 -0.43
C GLY A 146 -19.94 -4.84 0.88
N ALA A 147 -18.65 -4.57 0.80
CA ALA A 147 -17.85 -4.17 1.94
C ALA A 147 -18.19 -2.79 2.47
N SER A 148 -18.86 -2.00 1.69
CA SER A 148 -19.69 -0.92 2.16
C SER A 148 -20.79 -1.38 3.13
N LEU A 149 -20.96 -2.66 3.25
CA LEU A 149 -21.81 -3.56 3.97
C LEU A 149 -22.68 -2.98 5.03
N PRO A 150 -23.88 -2.85 4.61
CA PRO A 150 -24.37 -2.34 3.37
C PRO A 150 -24.37 -0.83 3.45
N THR A 151 -24.20 -0.16 2.32
CA THR A 151 -24.31 1.30 2.30
C THR A 151 -25.65 1.67 1.69
N PRO A 152 -26.53 2.36 2.39
CA PRO A 152 -26.47 2.68 3.81
C PRO A 152 -26.64 1.43 4.70
N TRP A 153 -26.13 1.47 5.95
CA TRP A 153 -26.26 0.40 6.94
C TRP A 153 -27.73 0.12 7.24
N SER A 154 -28.24 -1.03 6.82
CA SER A 154 -29.67 -1.33 6.77
C SER A 154 -30.03 -2.51 7.68
N THR A 155 -31.18 -2.44 8.34
CA THR A 155 -31.75 -3.55 9.12
C THR A 155 -32.04 -4.78 8.26
N ASN A 156 -32.38 -4.60 6.97
CA ASN A 156 -32.63 -5.70 6.03
C ASN A 156 -31.43 -6.63 5.83
N ASN A 157 -30.24 -6.16 6.11
CA ASN A 157 -29.01 -6.94 6.00
C ASN A 157 -28.48 -7.44 7.35
N ALA A 158 -29.23 -7.26 8.43
CA ALA A 158 -28.79 -7.62 9.77
C ALA A 158 -28.42 -9.11 9.88
N GLN A 159 -29.24 -10.00 9.32
CA GLN A 159 -28.99 -11.43 9.33
C GLN A 159 -27.72 -11.81 8.55
N TYR A 160 -27.48 -11.24 7.40
CA TYR A 160 -26.25 -11.47 6.64
C TYR A 160 -25.02 -11.02 7.44
N ARG A 161 -25.07 -9.84 8.07
CA ARG A 161 -23.97 -9.35 8.92
C ARG A 161 -23.72 -10.26 10.11
N ALA A 162 -24.77 -10.72 10.78
CA ALA A 162 -24.67 -11.68 11.89
C ALA A 162 -24.04 -13.01 11.42
N ASN A 163 -24.46 -13.51 10.26
CA ASN A 163 -23.90 -14.73 9.67
C ASN A 163 -22.39 -14.61 9.39
N VAL A 164 -21.93 -13.45 8.88
CA VAL A 164 -20.50 -13.21 8.63
C VAL A 164 -19.73 -13.27 9.94
N LEU A 165 -20.17 -12.58 10.99
CA LEU A 165 -19.49 -12.59 12.31
C LEU A 165 -19.47 -14.01 12.91
N THR A 166 -20.61 -14.69 12.89
CA THR A 166 -20.71 -16.09 13.37
C THR A 166 -19.74 -17.01 12.64
N TYR A 167 -19.65 -16.85 11.33
CA TYR A 167 -18.78 -17.66 10.48
C TYR A 167 -17.29 -17.42 10.79
N LEU A 168 -16.86 -16.14 10.80
CA LEU A 168 -15.48 -15.77 11.10
C LEU A 168 -15.07 -16.25 12.51
N LYS A 169 -15.96 -16.02 13.49
CA LYS A 169 -15.73 -16.48 14.85
C LYS A 169 -15.61 -18.00 14.94
N ALA A 170 -16.47 -18.75 14.27
CA ALA A 170 -16.42 -20.21 14.29
C ALA A 170 -15.11 -20.78 13.69
N LEU A 171 -14.53 -20.12 12.68
CA LEU A 171 -13.21 -20.48 12.15
C LEU A 171 -12.10 -20.14 13.14
N ALA A 172 -12.13 -18.92 13.72
CA ALA A 172 -11.13 -18.46 14.68
C ALA A 172 -11.15 -19.28 15.99
N ASP A 173 -12.32 -19.63 16.52
CA ASP A 173 -12.48 -20.45 17.72
C ASP A 173 -11.86 -21.86 17.55
N ARG A 174 -11.74 -22.35 16.31
CA ARG A 174 -11.02 -23.59 15.99
C ARG A 174 -9.52 -23.40 15.80
N GLY A 175 -9.03 -22.17 15.90
CA GLY A 175 -7.61 -21.81 15.77
C GLY A 175 -7.18 -21.43 14.35
N ALA A 176 -8.11 -21.18 13.43
CA ALA A 176 -7.74 -20.63 12.13
C ALA A 176 -7.24 -19.18 12.26
N HIS A 177 -6.21 -18.83 11.49
CA HIS A 177 -5.88 -17.45 11.21
C HIS A 177 -6.65 -17.01 9.98
N VAL A 178 -7.68 -16.17 10.17
CA VAL A 178 -8.61 -15.81 9.11
C VAL A 178 -8.25 -14.46 8.49
N TYR A 179 -8.26 -14.37 7.16
CA TYR A 179 -8.16 -13.14 6.39
C TYR A 179 -9.48 -12.89 5.67
N LEU A 180 -10.05 -11.71 5.82
CA LEU A 180 -11.26 -11.29 5.13
C LEU A 180 -10.91 -10.26 4.05
N LEU A 181 -10.96 -10.66 2.78
CA LEU A 181 -10.73 -9.77 1.65
C LEU A 181 -11.97 -8.91 1.41
N VAL A 182 -11.75 -7.62 1.14
CA VAL A 182 -12.82 -6.60 1.09
C VAL A 182 -12.68 -5.77 -0.17
N SER A 183 -13.62 -5.89 -1.10
CA SER A 183 -13.52 -5.29 -2.45
C SER A 183 -13.92 -3.82 -2.58
N SER A 184 -14.46 -3.22 -1.53
CA SER A 184 -14.88 -1.81 -1.57
C SER A 184 -14.62 -1.08 -0.25
N ALA A 185 -14.66 0.27 -0.29
CA ALA A 185 -14.52 1.08 0.90
C ALA A 185 -15.59 0.73 1.95
N PRO A 186 -15.23 0.59 3.24
CA PRO A 186 -16.17 0.24 4.28
C PRO A 186 -17.13 1.39 4.59
N TYR A 187 -18.36 1.05 4.93
CA TYR A 187 -19.23 1.96 5.67
C TYR A 187 -18.93 1.82 7.16
N THR A 188 -18.55 2.90 7.81
CA THR A 188 -18.02 2.89 9.18
C THR A 188 -18.80 3.75 10.17
N ALA A 189 -19.94 4.34 9.77
CA ALA A 189 -20.74 5.18 10.66
C ALA A 189 -21.62 4.35 11.61
N GLY A 190 -21.83 4.86 12.84
CA GLY A 190 -22.73 4.26 13.81
C GLY A 190 -22.37 2.82 14.16
N ASP A 191 -23.36 1.93 14.16
CA ASP A 191 -23.21 0.51 14.52
C ASP A 191 -22.28 -0.26 13.59
N ALA A 192 -22.03 0.27 12.38
CA ALA A 192 -21.10 -0.34 11.44
C ALA A 192 -19.67 -0.38 11.97
N ALA A 193 -19.25 0.65 12.71
CA ALA A 193 -17.93 0.67 13.37
C ALA A 193 -17.76 -0.47 14.38
N ALA A 194 -18.78 -0.75 15.16
CA ALA A 194 -18.78 -1.86 16.12
C ALA A 194 -18.69 -3.22 15.41
N TRP A 195 -19.46 -3.39 14.33
CA TRP A 195 -19.43 -4.59 13.53
C TRP A 195 -18.04 -4.88 12.92
N TRP A 196 -17.37 -3.85 12.36
CA TRP A 196 -16.02 -4.01 11.82
C TRP A 196 -14.98 -4.37 12.88
N LYS A 197 -15.11 -3.80 14.10
CA LYS A 197 -14.25 -4.17 15.23
C LYS A 197 -14.45 -5.64 15.63
N GLU A 198 -15.69 -6.10 15.66
CA GLU A 198 -16.02 -7.49 15.97
C GLU A 198 -15.49 -8.44 14.89
N ALA A 199 -15.65 -8.09 13.61
CA ALA A 199 -15.04 -8.84 12.53
C ALA A 199 -13.50 -8.91 12.65
N ALA A 200 -12.86 -7.78 12.97
CA ALA A 200 -11.41 -7.70 13.16
C ALA A 200 -10.90 -8.45 14.40
N ALA A 201 -11.76 -8.75 15.37
CA ALA A 201 -11.40 -9.61 16.50
C ALA A 201 -11.15 -11.07 16.06
N SER A 202 -11.84 -11.51 15.00
CA SER A 202 -11.76 -12.89 14.49
C SER A 202 -11.00 -13.03 13.16
N ALA A 203 -10.81 -11.95 12.40
CA ALA A 203 -10.13 -11.98 11.11
C ALA A 203 -9.27 -10.73 10.89
N ASP A 204 -8.22 -10.85 10.09
CA ASP A 204 -7.51 -9.70 9.54
C ASP A 204 -8.31 -9.13 8.37
N ILE A 205 -8.50 -7.82 8.33
CA ILE A 205 -9.26 -7.15 7.27
C ILE A 205 -8.29 -6.70 6.17
N VAL A 206 -8.56 -7.12 4.94
CA VAL A 206 -7.63 -6.93 3.82
C VAL A 206 -8.33 -6.24 2.64
N PRO A 207 -8.38 -4.88 2.63
CA PRO A 207 -8.97 -4.16 1.52
C PRO A 207 -8.19 -4.35 0.21
N GLU A 208 -8.94 -4.51 -0.87
CA GLU A 208 -8.43 -4.58 -2.22
C GLU A 208 -8.17 -3.16 -2.76
N VAL A 209 -6.93 -2.93 -3.22
CA VAL A 209 -6.52 -1.62 -3.74
C VAL A 209 -5.92 -1.82 -5.13
N TYR A 210 -6.80 -1.82 -6.13
CA TYR A 210 -6.45 -2.12 -7.51
C TYR A 210 -6.25 -0.86 -8.35
N PHE A 211 -5.34 -0.95 -9.32
CA PHE A 211 -5.00 0.15 -10.22
C PHE A 211 -4.94 -0.33 -11.67
N ALA A 212 -5.58 0.41 -12.57
CA ALA A 212 -5.38 0.23 -13.99
C ALA A 212 -4.00 0.78 -14.39
N ALA A 213 -3.11 -0.08 -14.89
CA ALA A 213 -1.74 0.28 -15.24
C ALA A 213 -1.64 1.46 -16.21
N PRO A 214 -2.48 1.58 -17.28
CA PRO A 214 -2.41 2.72 -18.18
C PRO A 214 -2.62 4.07 -17.49
N GLN A 215 -3.53 4.12 -16.49
CA GLN A 215 -3.81 5.35 -15.75
C GLN A 215 -2.63 5.75 -14.86
N VAL A 216 -2.00 4.78 -14.22
CA VAL A 216 -0.84 4.99 -13.35
C VAL A 216 0.39 5.34 -14.19
N TYR A 217 0.64 4.59 -15.26
CA TYR A 217 1.78 4.80 -16.15
C TYR A 217 1.76 6.20 -16.78
N LYS A 218 0.58 6.65 -17.24
CA LYS A 218 0.39 7.99 -17.80
C LYS A 218 0.75 9.12 -16.81
N GLN A 219 0.61 8.88 -15.52
CA GLN A 219 1.02 9.83 -14.48
C GLN A 219 2.52 9.80 -14.20
N GLY A 220 3.21 8.72 -14.63
CA GLY A 220 4.64 8.50 -14.43
C GLY A 220 4.97 7.99 -13.03
N ALA A 221 6.25 7.67 -12.82
CA ALA A 221 6.75 7.00 -11.63
C ALA A 221 6.39 7.75 -10.32
N VAL A 222 6.55 9.06 -10.31
CA VAL A 222 6.36 9.88 -9.12
C VAL A 222 4.89 10.04 -8.76
N ALA A 223 4.08 10.57 -9.68
CA ALA A 223 2.66 10.82 -9.41
C ALA A 223 1.87 9.51 -9.32
N GLY A 224 2.18 8.54 -10.17
CA GLY A 224 1.57 7.20 -10.12
C GLY A 224 1.84 6.49 -8.80
N SER A 225 3.10 6.48 -8.33
CA SER A 225 3.44 5.89 -7.03
C SER A 225 2.80 6.64 -5.86
N ARG A 226 2.73 7.97 -5.91
CA ARG A 226 2.00 8.78 -4.91
C ARG A 226 0.53 8.37 -4.87
N ARG A 227 -0.15 8.33 -6.02
CA ARG A 227 -1.55 7.92 -6.12
C ARG A 227 -1.80 6.55 -5.49
N MET A 228 -0.93 5.58 -5.77
CA MET A 228 -1.04 4.24 -5.19
C MET A 228 -0.93 4.27 -3.66
N ARG A 229 0.08 4.94 -3.12
CA ARG A 229 0.26 5.08 -1.67
C ARG A 229 -0.90 5.79 -1.00
N GLU A 230 -1.38 6.88 -1.56
CA GLU A 230 -2.53 7.62 -1.02
C GLU A 230 -3.81 6.78 -1.03
N ALA A 231 -4.02 5.97 -2.07
CA ALA A 231 -5.17 5.07 -2.12
C ALA A 231 -5.08 3.97 -1.05
N MET A 232 -3.89 3.36 -0.87
CA MET A 232 -3.64 2.37 0.20
C MET A 232 -3.84 3.00 1.58
N ARG A 233 -3.27 4.19 1.82
CA ARG A 233 -3.48 4.91 3.10
C ARG A 233 -4.95 5.16 3.38
N ARG A 234 -5.71 5.68 2.41
CA ARG A 234 -7.15 5.93 2.59
C ARG A 234 -7.93 4.67 2.90
N ALA A 235 -7.63 3.56 2.20
CA ALA A 235 -8.26 2.28 2.46
C ALA A 235 -8.02 1.79 3.90
N LEU A 236 -6.79 1.91 4.38
CA LEU A 236 -6.41 1.52 5.74
C LEU A 236 -6.94 2.49 6.80
N GLN A 237 -6.89 3.79 6.53
CA GLN A 237 -7.27 4.84 7.47
C GLN A 237 -8.71 4.71 7.91
N SER A 238 -9.63 4.33 7.00
CA SER A 238 -11.04 4.11 7.33
C SER A 238 -11.26 3.08 8.44
N TYR A 239 -10.38 2.07 8.53
CA TYR A 239 -10.42 1.06 9.59
C TYR A 239 -9.68 1.51 10.85
N ILE A 240 -8.56 2.21 10.69
CA ILE A 240 -7.77 2.74 11.81
C ILE A 240 -8.58 3.78 12.59
N ASP A 241 -9.31 4.64 11.90
CA ASP A 241 -10.13 5.71 12.50
C ASP A 241 -11.24 5.16 13.42
N ILE A 242 -11.74 3.98 13.12
CA ILE A 242 -12.70 3.30 14.01
C ILE A 242 -12.04 2.44 15.08
N GLY A 243 -10.72 2.43 15.18
CA GLY A 243 -9.94 1.78 16.25
C GLY A 243 -9.57 0.32 15.99
N ILE A 244 -9.50 -0.11 14.72
CA ILE A 244 -8.92 -1.42 14.37
C ILE A 244 -7.40 -1.28 14.36
N PRO A 245 -6.65 -2.15 15.08
CA PRO A 245 -5.21 -2.11 15.08
C PRO A 245 -4.63 -2.38 13.69
N SER A 246 -3.60 -1.63 13.29
CA SER A 246 -3.01 -1.74 11.95
C SER A 246 -2.40 -3.11 11.64
N ASN A 247 -1.91 -3.82 12.65
CA ASN A 247 -1.41 -5.19 12.50
C ASN A 247 -2.53 -6.24 12.25
N ARG A 248 -3.79 -5.83 12.34
CA ARG A 248 -4.97 -6.62 11.91
C ARG A 248 -5.48 -6.19 10.53
N LEU A 249 -4.71 -5.35 9.83
CA LEU A 249 -5.03 -4.86 8.49
C LEU A 249 -3.99 -5.35 7.48
N GLY A 250 -4.43 -5.49 6.24
CA GLY A 250 -3.56 -5.77 5.11
C GLY A 250 -4.00 -4.98 3.87
N VAL A 251 -3.37 -5.24 2.72
CA VAL A 251 -3.81 -4.73 1.42
C VAL A 251 -3.66 -5.80 0.35
N VAL A 252 -4.58 -5.83 -0.62
CA VAL A 252 -4.46 -6.67 -1.81
C VAL A 252 -4.04 -5.83 -3.00
N LEU A 253 -2.96 -6.24 -3.66
CA LEU A 253 -2.46 -5.67 -4.91
C LEU A 253 -3.04 -6.46 -6.08
N GLY A 254 -3.53 -5.78 -7.13
CA GLY A 254 -4.06 -6.41 -8.34
C GLY A 254 -3.08 -6.39 -9.49
N PHE A 255 -2.93 -7.54 -10.16
CA PHE A 255 -2.01 -7.72 -11.30
C PHE A 255 -2.68 -8.45 -12.49
N GLN A 256 -3.99 -8.39 -12.59
CA GLN A 256 -4.72 -9.06 -13.65
C GLN A 256 -4.43 -8.46 -15.03
N VAL A 257 -4.46 -9.28 -16.07
CA VAL A 257 -4.17 -8.86 -17.44
C VAL A 257 -5.40 -8.29 -18.13
N GLY A 258 -6.60 -8.81 -17.84
CA GLY A 258 -7.85 -8.41 -18.45
C GLY A 258 -8.24 -6.94 -18.17
N ARG A 259 -9.11 -6.40 -19.01
CA ARG A 259 -9.66 -5.05 -18.81
C ARG A 259 -10.70 -5.01 -17.69
N GLY A 260 -10.74 -3.89 -16.97
CA GLY A 260 -11.76 -3.64 -15.94
C GLY A 260 -11.49 -4.33 -14.60
N THR A 261 -10.28 -4.83 -14.36
CA THR A 261 -9.97 -5.67 -13.20
C THR A 261 -8.77 -5.20 -12.37
N GLY A 262 -8.23 -4.03 -12.71
CA GLY A 262 -7.07 -3.48 -12.00
C GLY A 262 -5.78 -4.26 -12.22
N GLY A 263 -5.12 -3.97 -13.32
CA GLY A 263 -3.87 -4.63 -13.71
C GLY A 263 -3.34 -4.02 -15.00
N ARG A 264 -2.89 -4.89 -15.94
CA ARG A 264 -2.31 -4.46 -17.21
C ARG A 264 -3.26 -3.56 -18.02
N GLU A 265 -4.53 -3.93 -18.14
CA GLU A 265 -5.58 -3.17 -18.85
C GLU A 265 -5.21 -2.87 -20.33
N GLY A 266 -4.37 -3.71 -20.93
CA GLY A 266 -3.88 -3.52 -22.29
C GLY A 266 -2.77 -2.46 -22.44
N LEU A 267 -2.07 -2.09 -21.34
CA LEU A 267 -0.91 -1.21 -21.42
C LEU A 267 0.21 -1.84 -22.25
N GLU A 268 0.66 -1.10 -23.25
CA GLU A 268 1.77 -1.45 -24.13
C GLU A 268 2.83 -0.33 -24.16
N PRO A 269 4.11 -0.67 -24.40
CA PRO A 269 4.64 -2.04 -24.44
C PRO A 269 4.66 -2.71 -23.06
N GLU A 270 4.93 -4.02 -23.02
CA GLU A 270 4.91 -4.81 -21.78
C GLU A 270 5.83 -4.27 -20.69
N GLU A 271 6.98 -3.71 -21.03
CA GLU A 271 7.90 -3.10 -20.07
C GLU A 271 7.26 -1.93 -19.31
N SER A 272 6.29 -1.27 -19.91
CA SER A 272 5.51 -0.22 -19.25
C SER A 272 4.67 -0.80 -18.12
N TRP A 273 4.10 -2.00 -18.31
CA TRP A 273 3.38 -2.71 -17.26
C TRP A 273 4.31 -3.18 -16.15
N TYR A 274 5.50 -3.73 -16.48
CA TYR A 274 6.49 -4.14 -15.49
C TYR A 274 6.91 -2.98 -14.57
N ARG A 275 7.04 -1.77 -15.12
CA ARG A 275 7.29 -0.56 -14.31
C ARG A 275 6.17 -0.30 -13.33
N VAL A 276 4.90 -0.41 -13.75
CA VAL A 276 3.75 -0.23 -12.85
C VAL A 276 3.68 -1.32 -11.78
N VAL A 277 3.97 -2.57 -12.13
CA VAL A 277 4.10 -3.68 -11.16
C VAL A 277 5.14 -3.37 -10.10
N LYS A 278 6.32 -2.90 -10.52
CA LYS A 278 7.39 -2.47 -9.61
C LYS A 278 6.94 -1.32 -8.72
N TRP A 279 6.31 -0.28 -9.28
CA TRP A 279 5.85 0.88 -8.51
C TRP A 279 4.77 0.49 -7.48
N ASN A 280 3.86 -0.39 -7.86
CA ASN A 280 2.81 -0.88 -6.95
C ASN A 280 3.41 -1.67 -5.78
N THR A 281 4.36 -2.54 -6.06
CA THR A 281 5.09 -3.31 -5.03
C THR A 281 5.88 -2.40 -4.10
N LEU A 282 6.61 -1.42 -4.63
CA LEU A 282 7.34 -0.43 -3.85
C LEU A 282 6.40 0.44 -3.00
N ALA A 283 5.24 0.82 -3.55
CA ALA A 283 4.23 1.56 -2.81
C ALA A 283 3.72 0.76 -1.60
N ALA A 284 3.42 -0.52 -1.78
CA ALA A 284 2.99 -1.39 -0.69
C ALA A 284 4.09 -1.60 0.37
N LYS A 285 5.35 -1.81 -0.05
CA LYS A 285 6.50 -1.87 0.88
C LYS A 285 6.58 -0.61 1.72
N GLN A 286 6.43 0.56 1.10
CA GLN A 286 6.50 1.83 1.81
C GLN A 286 5.34 1.98 2.80
N ILE A 287 4.10 1.65 2.40
CA ILE A 287 2.95 1.70 3.31
C ILE A 287 3.15 0.78 4.51
N ALA A 288 3.70 -0.42 4.29
CA ALA A 288 4.02 -1.34 5.39
C ALA A 288 5.10 -0.83 6.34
N HIS A 289 6.00 0.05 5.89
CA HIS A 289 6.95 0.72 6.78
C HIS A 289 6.34 1.88 7.57
N GLU A 290 5.40 2.60 6.95
CA GLU A 290 4.69 3.71 7.59
C GLU A 290 3.65 3.21 8.61
N THR A 291 3.01 2.08 8.30
CA THR A 291 1.91 1.48 9.06
C THR A 291 2.21 -0.01 9.25
N PRO A 292 2.39 -0.49 10.50
CA PRO A 292 2.69 -1.90 10.75
C PRO A 292 1.47 -2.77 10.35
N LEU A 293 1.50 -3.29 9.13
CA LEU A 293 0.44 -4.15 8.58
C LEU A 293 0.67 -5.62 8.96
N GLY A 294 -0.43 -6.38 9.08
CA GLY A 294 -0.40 -7.83 9.23
C GLY A 294 0.01 -8.54 7.94
N SER A 295 -0.53 -8.11 6.80
CA SER A 295 -0.27 -8.78 5.52
C SER A 295 -0.31 -7.85 4.30
N ILE A 296 0.36 -8.29 3.23
CA ILE A 296 0.25 -7.74 1.87
C ILE A 296 -0.03 -8.91 0.94
N TRP A 297 -1.07 -8.78 0.13
CA TRP A 297 -1.50 -9.82 -0.79
C TRP A 297 -1.25 -9.42 -2.23
N SER A 298 -0.98 -10.40 -3.08
CA SER A 298 -1.02 -10.22 -4.53
C SER A 298 -2.07 -11.12 -5.17
N TRP A 299 -2.80 -10.58 -6.14
CA TRP A 299 -3.88 -11.25 -6.83
C TRP A 299 -3.83 -10.97 -8.33
N GLY A 300 -4.45 -11.86 -9.12
CA GLY A 300 -4.62 -11.67 -10.55
C GLY A 300 -3.53 -12.30 -11.42
N TRP A 301 -2.67 -13.11 -10.84
CA TRP A 301 -1.67 -13.90 -11.58
C TRP A 301 -2.30 -15.06 -12.36
N GLY A 302 -3.49 -15.45 -12.00
CA GLY A 302 -4.31 -16.45 -12.70
C GLY A 302 -4.99 -15.91 -13.95
N THR A 303 -5.79 -16.75 -14.58
CA THR A 303 -6.43 -16.52 -15.89
C THR A 303 -7.89 -16.19 -15.78
N TRP A 304 -8.25 -15.16 -15.04
CA TRP A 304 -9.66 -14.93 -14.75
C TRP A 304 -10.53 -14.60 -15.95
N ALA A 305 -10.04 -14.31 -17.11
CA ALA A 305 -10.92 -14.10 -18.24
C ALA A 305 -10.27 -14.02 -19.63
N VAL A 306 -9.00 -13.77 -19.79
CA VAL A 306 -8.44 -13.53 -21.13
C VAL A 306 -6.98 -13.92 -21.16
N ALA A 307 -6.64 -14.82 -22.10
CA ALA A 307 -5.28 -15.26 -22.39
C ALA A 307 -4.59 -16.07 -21.27
N THR A 308 -4.80 -17.37 -21.30
CA THR A 308 -4.15 -18.37 -20.45
C THR A 308 -2.63 -18.41 -20.61
N ASN A 309 -2.09 -17.84 -21.65
CA ASN A 309 -0.67 -17.89 -22.04
C ASN A 309 -0.15 -16.48 -22.36
N ASP A 310 -0.28 -15.55 -21.43
CA ASP A 310 0.38 -14.26 -21.56
C ASP A 310 1.80 -14.39 -20.96
N PRO A 311 2.87 -14.48 -21.76
CA PRO A 311 4.24 -14.60 -21.24
C PRO A 311 4.65 -13.42 -20.38
N ASP A 312 4.01 -12.28 -20.57
CA ASP A 312 4.29 -11.07 -19.81
C ASP A 312 3.90 -11.21 -18.33
N LYS A 313 2.95 -12.11 -18.00
CA LYS A 313 2.60 -12.41 -16.60
C LYS A 313 3.75 -13.04 -15.84
N GLU A 314 4.48 -13.94 -16.46
CA GLU A 314 5.63 -14.59 -15.83
C GLU A 314 6.70 -13.55 -15.48
N VAL A 315 7.04 -12.68 -16.45
CA VAL A 315 7.98 -11.59 -16.23
C VAL A 315 7.46 -10.62 -15.17
N ALA A 316 6.19 -10.24 -15.24
CA ALA A 316 5.57 -9.36 -14.25
C ALA A 316 5.58 -9.95 -12.83
N ALA A 317 5.28 -11.25 -12.69
CA ALA A 317 5.32 -11.95 -11.40
C ALA A 317 6.75 -11.99 -10.85
N CYS A 318 7.75 -12.21 -11.71
CA CYS A 318 9.14 -12.14 -11.32
C CYS A 318 9.56 -10.72 -10.90
N VAL A 319 9.14 -9.69 -11.63
CA VAL A 319 9.36 -8.28 -11.26
C VAL A 319 8.79 -7.98 -9.87
N TYR A 320 7.58 -8.45 -9.61
CA TYR A 320 6.93 -8.31 -8.31
C TYR A 320 7.74 -8.97 -7.19
N LEU A 321 8.09 -10.24 -7.34
CA LEU A 321 8.84 -11.01 -6.34
C LEU A 321 10.24 -10.42 -6.13
N TRP A 322 10.96 -10.10 -7.20
CA TRP A 322 12.27 -9.47 -7.14
C TRP A 322 12.24 -8.10 -6.44
N THR A 323 11.21 -7.29 -6.72
CA THR A 323 11.02 -5.98 -6.08
C THR A 323 10.76 -6.13 -4.59
N ARG A 324 10.05 -7.18 -4.19
CA ARG A 324 9.81 -7.53 -2.79
C ARG A 324 11.08 -8.01 -2.09
N ASN A 325 11.75 -8.98 -2.70
CA ASN A 325 13.04 -9.52 -2.26
C ASN A 325 13.78 -10.11 -3.48
N LYS A 326 14.97 -9.61 -3.75
CA LYS A 326 15.77 -10.01 -4.92
C LYS A 326 16.09 -11.52 -4.97
N ALA A 327 16.15 -12.19 -3.81
CA ALA A 327 16.38 -13.62 -3.73
C ALA A 327 15.17 -14.47 -4.21
N LEU A 328 14.00 -13.88 -4.35
CA LEU A 328 12.78 -14.63 -4.71
C LEU A 328 12.62 -14.85 -6.22
N CYS A 329 13.30 -14.08 -7.05
CA CYS A 329 13.30 -14.29 -8.49
C CYS A 329 14.64 -13.88 -9.08
N ASP A 330 15.55 -14.83 -9.13
CA ASP A 330 16.95 -14.65 -9.59
C ASP A 330 17.24 -15.51 -10.82
N GLY A 331 16.27 -15.66 -11.71
CA GLY A 331 16.44 -16.46 -12.94
C GLY A 331 17.32 -15.79 -13.99
N PRO A 332 18.10 -16.57 -14.77
CA PRO A 332 18.81 -16.07 -15.93
C PRO A 332 17.81 -15.41 -16.91
N GLY A 333 18.07 -14.17 -17.29
CA GLY A 333 17.18 -13.38 -18.15
C GLY A 333 16.14 -12.52 -17.40
N MET A 334 15.97 -12.76 -16.10
CA MET A 334 15.06 -12.01 -15.22
C MET A 334 15.83 -11.07 -14.28
N ALA A 335 17.14 -11.04 -14.39
CA ALA A 335 18.01 -10.20 -13.57
C ALA A 335 17.74 -8.74 -13.84
N GLY A 336 16.95 -8.16 -12.98
CA GLY A 336 16.50 -6.80 -13.06
C GLY A 336 15.69 -6.60 -14.36
N PRO A 337 14.42 -6.26 -14.24
CA PRO A 337 13.59 -6.11 -15.42
C PRO A 337 14.27 -5.24 -16.46
N SER A 338 14.27 -5.70 -17.70
CA SER A 338 14.89 -5.01 -18.86
C SER A 338 14.45 -3.56 -19.01
N PHE A 339 13.30 -3.19 -18.45
CA PHE A 339 12.80 -1.82 -18.43
C PHE A 339 13.68 -0.83 -17.63
N ASP A 340 14.55 -1.33 -16.74
CA ASP A 340 15.55 -0.49 -16.06
C ASP A 340 16.80 -0.26 -16.96
N THR A 341 16.94 -0.96 -18.10
CA THR A 341 18.16 -0.93 -18.93
C THR A 341 18.41 0.44 -19.54
N SER A 342 17.38 1.20 -19.90
CA SER A 342 17.55 2.56 -20.41
C SER A 342 18.23 3.50 -19.41
N LEU A 343 18.12 3.19 -18.12
CA LEU A 343 18.78 3.88 -17.03
C LEU A 343 20.15 3.25 -16.68
N GLN A 344 20.47 2.08 -17.26
CA GLN A 344 21.69 1.32 -16.98
C GLN A 344 22.81 1.58 -17.97
N GLU A 345 22.52 2.08 -19.17
CA GLU A 345 23.50 2.30 -20.24
C GLU A 345 24.65 3.26 -19.88
N GLY A 346 24.54 3.91 -18.74
CA GLY A 346 25.54 4.81 -18.21
C GLY A 346 26.39 4.28 -17.07
N GLN A 347 26.54 2.97 -16.87
CA GLN A 347 27.42 2.45 -15.83
C GLN A 347 28.88 2.85 -16.08
N ILE A 348 29.30 3.89 -15.39
CA ILE A 348 30.72 4.18 -15.19
C ILE A 348 31.18 3.41 -13.96
N ALA A 349 32.49 3.05 -13.95
CA ALA A 349 33.18 2.70 -12.72
C ALA A 349 32.93 3.81 -11.70
N MET A 350 32.03 3.55 -10.76
CA MET A 350 31.72 4.47 -9.66
C MET A 350 32.87 4.44 -8.68
N SER A 351 33.29 5.60 -8.17
CA SER A 351 34.25 5.65 -7.07
C SER A 351 33.70 4.85 -5.87
N ALA A 352 34.59 4.19 -5.14
CA ALA A 352 34.21 3.37 -3.98
C ALA A 352 33.22 4.12 -3.06
N GLY A 353 32.10 3.47 -2.74
CA GLY A 353 31.06 4.02 -1.87
C GLY A 353 30.02 4.91 -2.54
N VAL A 354 30.13 5.27 -3.83
CA VAL A 354 29.09 5.96 -4.60
C VAL A 354 28.13 4.95 -5.21
N ARG A 355 26.84 5.21 -5.11
CA ARG A 355 25.76 4.34 -5.63
C ARG A 355 25.04 4.92 -6.81
N CYS A 356 24.73 6.21 -6.76
CA CYS A 356 24.16 6.96 -7.87
C CYS A 356 24.83 8.33 -7.99
N ALA A 357 24.82 8.88 -9.21
CA ALA A 357 25.25 10.24 -9.48
C ALA A 357 24.39 10.87 -10.59
N ILE A 358 24.17 12.18 -10.51
CA ILE A 358 23.65 13.01 -11.58
C ILE A 358 24.64 14.15 -11.77
N GLY A 359 25.30 14.19 -12.90
CA GLY A 359 26.41 15.12 -13.12
C GLY A 359 27.50 14.97 -12.05
N SER A 360 27.81 16.04 -11.33
CA SER A 360 28.80 16.04 -10.23
C SER A 360 28.22 15.64 -8.87
N LYS A 361 26.89 15.57 -8.73
CA LYS A 361 26.21 15.25 -7.46
C LYS A 361 26.12 13.75 -7.25
N LYS A 362 26.34 13.29 -6.03
CA LYS A 362 26.48 11.85 -5.71
C LYS A 362 25.59 11.44 -4.55
N VAL A 363 25.09 10.20 -4.62
CA VAL A 363 24.48 9.48 -3.49
C VAL A 363 25.47 8.40 -3.05
N THR A 364 25.82 8.39 -1.77
CA THR A 364 26.81 7.50 -1.19
C THR A 364 26.19 6.42 -0.30
N ASN A 365 26.91 5.31 -0.11
CA ASN A 365 26.54 4.27 0.85
C ASN A 365 26.26 4.81 2.25
N GLY A 366 27.10 5.73 2.72
CA GLY A 366 26.93 6.31 4.05
C GLY A 366 25.62 7.10 4.18
N GLN A 367 25.25 7.86 3.13
CA GLN A 367 23.97 8.59 3.11
C GLN A 367 22.77 7.63 3.09
N ILE A 368 22.85 6.57 2.25
CA ILE A 368 21.79 5.55 2.16
C ILE A 368 21.67 4.84 3.51
N ALA A 369 22.77 4.36 4.09
CA ALA A 369 22.75 3.66 5.37
C ALA A 369 22.22 4.53 6.52
N ALA A 370 22.57 5.82 6.53
CA ALA A 370 22.07 6.75 7.53
C ALA A 370 20.56 6.97 7.39
N LEU A 371 20.06 7.13 6.17
CA LEU A 371 18.64 7.36 5.93
C LEU A 371 17.81 6.07 6.05
N ALA A 372 18.38 4.91 5.73
CA ALA A 372 17.73 3.62 5.88
C ALA A 372 17.40 3.26 7.35
N LYS A 373 18.09 3.87 8.32
CA LYS A 373 17.71 3.74 9.74
C LYS A 373 16.34 4.35 10.02
N LEU A 374 16.00 5.44 9.33
CA LEU A 374 14.71 6.11 9.43
C LEU A 374 13.65 5.38 8.58
N THR A 375 13.94 5.11 7.31
CA THR A 375 12.97 4.51 6.37
C THR A 375 12.79 3.01 6.59
N ARG A 376 13.70 2.36 7.33
CA ARG A 376 13.81 0.90 7.50
C ARG A 376 13.88 0.14 6.17
N ASP A 377 14.14 0.86 5.09
CA ASP A 377 14.24 0.35 3.72
C ASP A 377 15.38 1.09 3.00
N ARG A 378 16.31 0.31 2.48
CA ARG A 378 17.47 0.81 1.75
C ARG A 378 17.08 1.41 0.39
N ASP A 379 16.13 0.79 -0.30
CA ASP A 379 15.69 1.23 -1.63
C ASP A 379 14.86 2.51 -1.52
N ALA A 380 14.02 2.63 -0.47
CA ALA A 380 13.32 3.87 -0.16
C ALA A 380 14.31 5.01 0.16
N ALA A 381 15.36 4.73 0.94
CA ALA A 381 16.40 5.70 1.25
C ALA A 381 17.15 6.16 -0.01
N LEU A 382 17.51 5.23 -0.89
CA LEU A 382 18.15 5.52 -2.16
C LEU A 382 17.26 6.37 -3.07
N SER A 383 15.99 6.01 -3.20
CA SER A 383 15.00 6.74 -4.02
C SER A 383 14.78 8.17 -3.52
N ALA A 384 14.69 8.36 -2.20
CA ALA A 384 14.56 9.69 -1.61
C ALA A 384 15.80 10.56 -1.85
N LEU A 385 16.99 10.00 -1.71
CA LEU A 385 18.25 10.70 -1.98
C LEU A 385 18.39 11.06 -3.45
N TYR A 386 17.99 10.16 -4.35
CA TYR A 386 17.98 10.42 -5.79
C TYR A 386 16.99 11.54 -6.15
N GLY A 387 15.78 11.52 -5.63
CA GLY A 387 14.81 12.61 -5.78
C GLY A 387 15.39 13.96 -5.32
N ARG A 388 16.08 13.97 -4.20
CA ARG A 388 16.79 15.15 -3.68
C ARG A 388 17.84 15.68 -4.67
N LEU A 389 18.58 14.81 -5.36
CA LEU A 389 19.53 15.24 -6.40
C LEU A 389 18.82 15.99 -7.52
N ILE A 390 17.72 15.43 -8.06
CA ILE A 390 16.93 16.03 -9.14
C ILE A 390 16.37 17.39 -8.70
N GLU A 391 15.74 17.46 -7.54
CA GLU A 391 15.13 18.68 -7.03
C GLU A 391 16.17 19.79 -6.74
N SER A 392 17.35 19.41 -6.26
CA SER A 392 18.42 20.35 -5.90
C SER A 392 19.07 21.06 -7.08
N GLU A 393 18.84 20.59 -8.30
CA GLU A 393 19.27 21.28 -9.51
C GLU A 393 18.45 22.55 -9.78
N ARG A 394 17.18 22.54 -9.38
CA ARG A 394 16.27 23.67 -9.61
C ARG A 394 16.34 24.73 -8.53
N TYR A 395 16.48 24.30 -7.26
CA TYR A 395 16.39 25.21 -6.12
C TYR A 395 17.31 24.80 -4.98
N ALA A 396 18.12 25.75 -4.54
CA ALA A 396 18.99 25.60 -3.39
C ALA A 396 18.34 26.23 -2.16
N VAL A 397 18.14 25.45 -1.10
CA VAL A 397 17.61 25.93 0.18
C VAL A 397 18.74 26.46 1.04
N SER A 398 18.58 27.67 1.58
CA SER A 398 19.59 28.24 2.46
C SER A 398 19.62 27.51 3.82
N PRO A 399 20.79 27.27 4.41
CA PRO A 399 20.89 26.72 5.77
C PRO A 399 20.14 27.56 6.81
N LYS A 400 20.10 28.88 6.62
CA LYS A 400 19.36 29.79 7.49
C LYS A 400 17.86 29.50 7.49
N SER A 401 17.27 29.24 6.32
CA SER A 401 15.84 28.91 6.22
C SER A 401 15.52 27.60 6.94
N VAL A 402 16.37 26.58 6.78
CA VAL A 402 16.23 25.29 7.48
C VAL A 402 16.25 25.49 9.01
N LEU A 403 17.22 26.26 9.52
CA LEU A 403 17.33 26.53 10.96
C LEU A 403 16.17 27.36 11.51
N VAL A 404 15.59 28.25 10.71
CA VAL A 404 14.40 29.02 11.10
C VAL A 404 13.21 28.06 11.27
N SER A 405 12.96 27.18 10.31
CA SER A 405 11.90 26.17 10.38
C SER A 405 12.15 25.18 11.53
N GLU A 406 13.37 24.69 11.70
CA GLU A 406 13.72 23.80 12.82
C GLU A 406 13.41 24.43 14.18
N ARG A 407 13.81 25.70 14.39
CA ARG A 407 13.50 26.43 15.64
C ARG A 407 11.99 26.60 15.85
N ALA A 408 11.25 26.87 14.80
CA ALA A 408 9.78 26.96 14.87
C ALA A 408 9.14 25.61 15.24
N ILE A 409 9.60 24.52 14.63
CA ILE A 409 9.19 23.14 14.98
C ILE A 409 9.45 22.87 16.46
N VAL A 410 10.67 23.11 16.94
CA VAL A 410 11.02 22.87 18.35
C VAL A 410 10.14 23.69 19.29
N LYS A 411 9.85 24.94 18.94
CA LYS A 411 9.00 25.79 19.75
C LYS A 411 7.54 25.32 19.77
N LEU A 412 6.99 24.94 18.60
CA LEU A 412 5.59 24.57 18.47
C LEU A 412 5.27 23.16 19.02
N ARG A 413 6.14 22.19 18.75
CA ARG A 413 5.87 20.79 19.08
C ARG A 413 6.54 20.30 20.37
N PHE A 414 7.60 20.97 20.78
CA PHE A 414 8.39 20.57 21.94
C PHE A 414 8.49 21.67 23.01
N GLY A 415 7.67 22.72 22.92
CA GLY A 415 7.67 23.82 23.89
C GLY A 415 9.02 24.56 24.00
N GLY A 416 9.90 24.44 22.99
CA GLY A 416 11.27 24.97 23.00
C GLY A 416 12.31 24.01 23.58
N ASN A 417 11.91 22.82 24.02
CA ASN A 417 12.80 21.82 24.63
C ASN A 417 13.62 21.08 23.57
N GLN A 418 14.88 21.47 23.41
CA GLN A 418 15.83 20.89 22.46
C GLN A 418 16.20 19.43 22.82
N ALA A 419 16.20 19.07 24.10
CA ALA A 419 16.52 17.72 24.52
C ALA A 419 15.38 16.75 24.11
N ALA A 420 14.12 17.14 24.36
CA ALA A 420 12.95 16.38 23.94
C ALA A 420 12.93 16.18 22.40
N TYR A 421 13.22 17.23 21.65
CA TYR A 421 13.34 17.14 20.19
C TYR A 421 14.40 16.12 19.75
N ARG A 422 15.62 16.17 20.33
CA ARG A 422 16.68 15.21 19.99
C ARG A 422 16.33 13.78 20.37
N THR A 423 15.67 13.58 21.51
CA THR A 423 15.19 12.26 21.95
C THR A 423 14.19 11.69 20.96
N GLU A 424 13.25 12.51 20.48
CA GLU A 424 12.28 12.09 19.46
C GLU A 424 12.95 11.71 18.13
N LEU A 425 13.93 12.50 17.67
CA LEU A 425 14.72 12.16 16.49
C LEU A 425 15.44 10.82 16.67
N ALA A 426 16.09 10.61 17.81
CA ALA A 426 16.83 9.39 18.10
C ALA A 426 15.89 8.17 18.13
N ARG A 427 14.69 8.32 18.72
CA ARG A 427 13.65 7.28 18.76
C ARG A 427 13.22 6.86 17.35
N ALA A 428 13.13 7.82 16.44
CA ALA A 428 12.81 7.57 15.03
C ALA A 428 14.01 7.08 14.19
N GLY A 429 15.17 6.89 14.77
CA GLY A 429 16.40 6.51 14.03
C GLY A 429 17.02 7.65 13.21
N ALA A 430 16.63 8.90 13.49
CA ALA A 430 17.10 10.09 12.77
C ALA A 430 18.15 10.86 13.59
N THR A 431 19.03 11.57 12.88
CA THR A 431 19.99 12.51 13.43
C THR A 431 19.60 13.95 13.06
N LEU A 432 20.16 14.94 13.74
CA LEU A 432 19.96 16.35 13.36
C LEU A 432 20.26 16.65 11.88
N PRO A 433 21.37 16.15 11.29
CA PRO A 433 21.60 16.31 9.85
C PRO A 433 20.50 15.71 8.97
N ILE A 434 19.97 14.53 9.32
CA ILE A 434 18.84 13.90 8.60
C ILE A 434 17.58 14.77 8.74
N ALA A 435 17.23 15.18 9.95
CA ALA A 435 16.08 16.05 10.22
C ALA A 435 16.17 17.36 9.42
N ARG A 436 17.30 18.04 9.44
CA ARG A 436 17.55 19.24 8.66
C ARG A 436 17.50 18.99 7.15
N GLY A 437 18.00 17.85 6.69
CA GLY A 437 17.88 17.43 5.30
C GLY A 437 16.41 17.29 4.87
N ILE A 438 15.56 16.67 5.70
CA ILE A 438 14.12 16.52 5.46
C ILE A 438 13.39 17.88 5.44
N ILE A 439 13.71 18.77 6.39
CA ILE A 439 13.19 20.13 6.39
C ILE A 439 13.59 20.85 5.09
N GLY A 440 14.85 20.73 4.69
CA GLY A 440 15.37 21.31 3.44
C GLY A 440 14.65 20.78 2.20
N ASP A 441 14.34 19.49 2.15
CA ASP A 441 13.59 18.87 1.04
C ASP A 441 12.18 19.46 0.94
N GLN A 442 11.47 19.57 2.06
CA GLN A 442 10.12 20.16 2.09
C GLN A 442 10.12 21.63 1.65
N LEU A 443 11.07 22.43 2.14
CA LEU A 443 11.23 23.83 1.72
C LEU A 443 11.51 23.92 0.21
N ARG A 444 12.38 23.08 -0.31
CA ARG A 444 12.73 23.02 -1.73
C ARG A 444 11.52 22.67 -2.60
N ARG A 445 10.81 21.62 -2.26
CA ARG A 445 9.60 21.18 -2.98
C ARG A 445 8.57 22.30 -3.04
N ARG A 446 8.35 22.95 -1.92
CA ARG A 446 7.43 24.08 -1.85
C ARG A 446 7.81 25.21 -2.80
N GLU A 447 9.06 25.61 -2.84
CA GLU A 447 9.52 26.69 -3.74
C GLU A 447 9.47 26.27 -5.21
N ILE A 448 9.80 25.02 -5.52
CA ILE A 448 9.63 24.49 -6.87
C ILE A 448 8.15 24.53 -7.27
N SER A 449 7.26 23.99 -6.44
CA SER A 449 5.81 23.94 -6.70
C SER A 449 5.23 25.34 -6.89
N ARG A 450 5.67 26.30 -6.08
CA ARG A 450 5.25 27.70 -6.19
C ARG A 450 5.61 28.33 -7.53
N GLY A 451 6.75 27.95 -8.10
CA GLY A 451 7.23 28.45 -9.40
C GLY A 451 6.63 27.72 -10.61
N LEU A 452 5.85 26.67 -10.42
CA LEU A 452 5.25 25.91 -11.50
C LEU A 452 3.96 26.56 -12.00
N ARG A 453 3.76 26.52 -13.32
CA ARG A 453 2.51 26.98 -13.94
C ARG A 453 1.44 25.90 -13.75
N THR A 454 0.29 26.32 -13.27
CA THR A 454 -0.92 25.47 -13.18
C THR A 454 -2.01 26.03 -14.05
N LYS A 455 -2.88 25.14 -14.54
CA LYS A 455 -4.11 25.57 -15.23
C LYS A 455 -5.02 26.24 -14.23
N ALA A 456 -5.60 27.38 -14.62
CA ALA A 456 -6.60 28.04 -13.80
C ALA A 456 -7.85 27.14 -13.65
N PRO A 457 -8.39 26.98 -12.43
CA PRO A 457 -9.60 26.21 -12.23
C PRO A 457 -10.78 26.80 -12.97
N SER A 458 -11.57 25.95 -13.62
CA SER A 458 -12.80 26.31 -14.29
C SER A 458 -13.91 26.68 -13.29
N THR A 459 -14.94 27.37 -13.75
CA THR A 459 -16.12 27.68 -12.93
C THR A 459 -16.81 26.40 -12.43
N LYS A 460 -16.84 25.34 -13.25
CA LYS A 460 -17.39 24.04 -12.87
C LYS A 460 -16.62 23.42 -11.71
N GLU A 461 -15.30 23.39 -11.79
CA GLU A 461 -14.44 22.84 -10.71
C GLU A 461 -14.63 23.64 -9.41
N ILE A 462 -14.68 24.98 -9.49
CA ILE A 462 -14.91 25.83 -8.32
C ILE A 462 -16.28 25.54 -7.70
N THR A 463 -17.33 25.43 -8.50
CA THR A 463 -18.69 25.12 -7.99
C THR A 463 -18.74 23.72 -7.40
N THR A 464 -18.15 22.73 -8.06
CA THR A 464 -18.08 21.34 -7.55
C THR A 464 -17.35 21.27 -6.23
N TYR A 465 -16.19 21.93 -6.11
CA TYR A 465 -15.45 21.98 -4.84
C TYR A 465 -16.28 22.61 -3.72
N TYR A 466 -16.88 23.77 -3.99
CA TYR A 466 -17.72 24.48 -3.01
C TYR A 466 -18.88 23.61 -2.52
N THR A 467 -19.56 22.90 -3.41
CA THR A 467 -20.67 22.02 -3.05
C THR A 467 -20.21 20.81 -2.25
N ASN A 468 -19.10 20.16 -2.68
CA ASN A 468 -18.62 18.92 -2.05
C ASN A 468 -17.89 19.15 -0.73
N GLN A 469 -17.43 20.38 -0.49
CA GLN A 469 -16.66 20.74 0.71
C GLN A 469 -17.41 21.75 1.60
N ALA A 470 -18.75 21.71 1.57
CA ALA A 470 -19.61 22.66 2.28
C ALA A 470 -19.35 22.76 3.79
N GLU A 471 -18.86 21.67 4.41
CA GLU A 471 -18.63 21.55 5.86
C GLU A 471 -17.28 22.08 6.33
N ILE A 472 -16.30 22.32 5.42
CA ILE A 472 -15.00 22.83 5.84
C ILE A 472 -15.11 24.24 6.41
N LEU A 473 -14.23 24.55 7.40
CA LEU A 473 -14.25 25.86 8.03
C LEU A 473 -13.66 26.92 7.09
N VAL A 474 -14.27 28.09 7.16
CA VAL A 474 -13.84 29.28 6.41
C VAL A 474 -13.87 30.50 7.33
N ARG A 475 -12.88 31.38 7.15
CA ARG A 475 -12.80 32.62 7.94
C ARG A 475 -12.13 33.75 7.16
N ALA A 476 -12.71 34.95 7.23
CA ALA A 476 -12.11 36.15 6.67
C ALA A 476 -10.96 36.66 7.55
N LEU A 477 -9.79 36.86 6.95
CA LEU A 477 -8.56 37.25 7.66
C LEU A 477 -7.85 38.41 6.96
N ARG A 478 -7.09 39.18 7.76
CA ARG A 478 -5.97 40.01 7.31
C ARG A 478 -4.69 39.43 7.88
N VAL A 479 -3.67 39.17 7.03
CA VAL A 479 -2.46 38.45 7.42
C VAL A 479 -1.21 39.13 6.84
N GLN A 480 -0.17 39.26 7.62
CA GLN A 480 1.12 39.80 7.20
C GLN A 480 2.27 38.99 7.81
N PRO A 481 3.27 38.56 6.99
CA PRO A 481 3.32 38.64 5.54
C PRO A 481 2.22 37.83 4.88
N ALA A 482 2.01 37.97 3.57
CA ALA A 482 1.03 37.22 2.79
C ALA A 482 1.37 35.72 2.81
N PRO A 483 0.51 34.87 3.39
CA PRO A 483 0.80 33.44 3.52
C PRO A 483 0.35 32.65 2.29
N PRO A 484 0.92 31.46 2.05
CA PRO A 484 0.53 30.59 0.96
C PRO A 484 -0.91 30.08 1.11
N TRP A 485 -1.32 29.72 2.33
CA TRP A 485 -2.67 29.25 2.63
C TRP A 485 -3.78 30.32 2.46
N LEU A 486 -3.41 31.58 2.17
CA LEU A 486 -4.33 32.64 1.73
C LEU A 486 -4.08 33.03 0.25
N GLY A 487 -3.47 32.13 -0.53
CA GLY A 487 -3.13 32.39 -1.92
C GLY A 487 -2.15 33.55 -2.12
N TYR A 488 -1.22 33.74 -1.17
CA TYR A 488 -0.24 34.86 -1.15
C TYR A 488 -0.89 36.24 -1.15
N ARG A 489 -2.07 36.37 -0.54
CA ARG A 489 -2.76 37.64 -0.33
C ARG A 489 -2.68 38.05 1.13
N THR A 490 -2.72 39.36 1.38
CA THR A 490 -2.74 39.90 2.75
C THR A 490 -4.14 40.00 3.33
N ARG A 491 -5.19 39.77 2.53
CA ARG A 491 -6.59 39.78 2.94
C ARG A 491 -7.39 38.79 2.10
N GLY A 492 -8.26 38.04 2.73
CA GLY A 492 -9.14 37.07 2.07
C GLY A 492 -9.75 36.07 3.02
N TYR A 493 -10.44 35.08 2.47
CA TYR A 493 -10.97 33.95 3.22
C TYR A 493 -9.92 32.83 3.28
N ALA A 494 -9.64 32.33 4.47
CA ALA A 494 -8.86 31.12 4.69
C ALA A 494 -9.81 29.92 4.75
N LEU A 495 -9.40 28.79 4.18
CA LEU A 495 -10.08 27.51 4.27
C LEU A 495 -9.30 26.57 5.18
N SER A 496 -9.99 25.79 6.03
CA SER A 496 -9.35 24.81 6.92
C SER A 496 -8.61 23.69 6.16
N ALA A 497 -8.93 23.49 4.89
CA ALA A 497 -8.17 22.61 4.02
C ALA A 497 -6.72 23.06 3.74
N LEU A 498 -6.40 24.34 3.94
CA LEU A 498 -5.08 24.92 3.65
C LEU A 498 -4.46 25.68 4.82
N ALA A 499 -5.28 26.32 5.65
CA ALA A 499 -4.83 27.20 6.72
C ALA A 499 -4.63 26.44 8.03
N PRO A 500 -3.74 26.91 8.93
CA PRO A 500 -3.61 26.35 10.28
C PRO A 500 -4.93 26.39 11.04
N ASN A 501 -5.30 25.30 11.72
CA ASN A 501 -6.55 25.23 12.49
C ASN A 501 -6.67 26.36 13.51
N SER A 502 -5.54 26.76 14.11
CA SER A 502 -5.47 27.85 15.08
C SER A 502 -6.00 29.19 14.58
N VAL A 503 -6.05 29.45 13.24
CA VAL A 503 -6.62 30.72 12.72
C VAL A 503 -8.14 30.79 12.89
N PHE A 504 -8.80 29.62 13.00
CA PHE A 504 -10.25 29.54 13.17
C PHE A 504 -10.70 29.73 14.62
N GLU A 505 -9.75 29.67 15.58
CA GLU A 505 -9.97 29.83 17.02
C GLU A 505 -9.59 31.23 17.52
N LEU A 506 -8.94 32.07 16.70
CA LEU A 506 -8.50 33.41 17.09
C LEU A 506 -9.70 34.33 17.39
N ARG A 507 -9.53 35.29 18.28
CA ARG A 507 -10.58 36.29 18.60
C ARG A 507 -10.77 37.27 17.45
N THR A 508 -12.00 37.48 17.02
CA THR A 508 -12.36 38.43 15.96
C THR A 508 -11.99 39.84 16.33
N GLY A 509 -11.52 40.60 15.33
CA GLY A 509 -11.12 42.01 15.48
C GLY A 509 -9.81 42.26 16.24
N LYS A 510 -9.13 41.20 16.73
CA LYS A 510 -7.86 41.34 17.44
C LYS A 510 -6.69 40.85 16.61
N LYS A 511 -5.70 41.71 16.42
CA LYS A 511 -4.43 41.33 15.76
C LYS A 511 -3.60 40.47 16.71
N GLN A 512 -3.26 39.27 16.25
CA GLN A 512 -2.52 38.27 17.01
C GLN A 512 -1.33 37.77 16.24
N ARG A 513 -0.32 37.26 16.94
CA ARG A 513 0.88 36.69 16.34
C ARG A 513 0.73 35.18 16.26
N LEU A 514 0.73 34.65 15.05
CA LEU A 514 0.68 33.21 14.77
C LEU A 514 2.07 32.74 14.37
N LEU A 515 2.62 31.81 15.13
CA LEU A 515 3.82 31.06 14.76
C LEU A 515 3.41 29.79 14.03
N THR A 516 4.00 29.57 12.86
CA THR A 516 3.88 28.30 12.11
C THR A 516 5.26 27.73 11.83
N THR A 517 5.34 26.48 11.36
CA THR A 517 6.61 25.86 10.96
C THR A 517 7.27 26.57 9.77
N LEU A 518 6.54 27.39 9.05
CA LEU A 518 6.99 28.14 7.87
C LEU A 518 7.29 29.61 8.15
N GLY A 519 6.94 30.09 9.32
CA GLY A 519 7.19 31.46 9.69
C GLY A 519 6.23 32.00 10.73
N THR A 520 6.37 33.32 11.01
CA THR A 520 5.49 34.02 11.93
C THR A 520 4.65 35.02 11.14
N TYR A 521 3.35 35.01 11.41
CA TYR A 521 2.36 35.88 10.78
C TYR A 521 1.67 36.77 11.81
N ALA A 522 1.36 37.98 11.44
CA ALA A 522 0.41 38.80 12.18
C ALA A 522 -0.96 38.59 11.55
N VAL A 523 -1.88 37.99 12.30
CA VAL A 523 -3.22 37.60 11.84
C VAL A 523 -4.28 38.40 12.58
N GLU A 524 -5.20 38.96 11.82
CA GLU A 524 -6.38 39.68 12.33
C GLU A 524 -7.63 39.01 11.71
N PRO A 525 -8.40 38.23 12.47
CA PRO A 525 -9.68 37.75 12.01
C PRO A 525 -10.69 38.90 11.86
N LEU A 526 -11.30 38.99 10.67
CA LEU A 526 -12.23 40.04 10.32
C LEU A 526 -13.69 39.66 10.55
N GLU A 527 -13.95 38.34 10.58
CA GLU A 527 -15.29 37.76 10.75
C GLU A 527 -15.19 36.51 11.65
N GLU A 528 -16.31 36.05 12.17
CA GLU A 528 -16.40 34.77 12.87
C GLU A 528 -16.18 33.60 11.90
N THR A 529 -15.79 32.48 12.46
CA THR A 529 -15.62 31.23 11.69
C THR A 529 -16.99 30.71 11.26
N ALA A 530 -17.10 30.31 10.02
CA ALA A 530 -18.31 29.70 9.44
C ALA A 530 -17.96 28.44 8.67
N SER A 531 -18.95 27.62 8.29
CA SER A 531 -18.76 26.58 7.27
C SER A 531 -18.77 27.20 5.88
N LEU A 532 -18.07 26.59 4.93
CA LEU A 532 -17.97 27.07 3.55
C LEU A 532 -19.36 27.20 2.91
N GLY A 533 -20.23 26.21 3.11
CA GLY A 533 -21.59 26.20 2.58
C GLY A 533 -22.53 27.24 3.20
N ALA A 534 -22.19 27.80 4.35
CA ALA A 534 -22.96 28.87 4.98
C ALA A 534 -22.74 30.26 4.33
N LEU A 535 -21.70 30.42 3.51
CA LEU A 535 -21.40 31.67 2.82
C LEU A 535 -21.67 31.53 1.32
N PRO A 536 -22.23 32.56 0.65
CA PRO A 536 -22.44 32.50 -0.78
C PRO A 536 -21.12 32.34 -1.55
N LEU A 537 -21.12 31.52 -2.59
CA LEU A 537 -19.93 31.25 -3.40
C LEU A 537 -19.22 32.52 -3.89
N SER A 538 -19.97 33.56 -4.18
CA SER A 538 -19.42 34.87 -4.60
C SER A 538 -18.43 35.46 -3.60
N ARG A 539 -18.63 35.26 -2.30
CA ARG A 539 -17.72 35.73 -1.24
C ARG A 539 -16.46 34.90 -1.09
N VAL A 540 -16.57 33.58 -1.28
CA VAL A 540 -15.50 32.61 -1.01
C VAL A 540 -14.84 32.07 -2.27
N ARG A 541 -15.30 32.50 -3.46
CA ARG A 541 -14.80 32.03 -4.77
C ARG A 541 -13.29 32.07 -4.90
N ASP A 542 -12.67 33.15 -4.43
CA ASP A 542 -11.23 33.32 -4.53
C ASP A 542 -10.46 32.38 -3.59
N ALA A 543 -11.02 32.06 -2.42
CA ALA A 543 -10.44 31.09 -1.50
C ALA A 543 -10.53 29.67 -2.07
N VAL A 544 -11.69 29.32 -2.64
CA VAL A 544 -11.87 28.02 -3.34
C VAL A 544 -10.92 27.90 -4.53
N ARG A 545 -10.79 28.97 -5.32
CA ARG A 545 -9.82 29.00 -6.42
C ARG A 545 -8.39 28.79 -5.93
N ALA A 546 -8.00 29.45 -4.83
CA ALA A 546 -6.67 29.29 -4.25
C ALA A 546 -6.43 27.83 -3.80
N ALA A 547 -7.40 27.17 -3.19
CA ALA A 547 -7.29 25.77 -2.80
C ALA A 547 -7.09 24.85 -4.01
N LEU A 548 -7.90 25.01 -5.05
CA LEU A 548 -7.76 24.23 -6.28
C LEU A 548 -6.41 24.47 -6.98
N VAL A 549 -5.89 25.69 -6.93
CA VAL A 549 -4.54 25.98 -7.45
C VAL A 549 -3.46 25.28 -6.64
N GLU A 550 -3.57 25.21 -5.31
CA GLU A 550 -2.59 24.49 -4.48
C GLU A 550 -2.63 22.98 -4.79
N TYR A 551 -3.81 22.35 -4.94
CA TYR A 551 -3.90 20.96 -5.36
C TYR A 551 -3.30 20.74 -6.76
N ALA A 552 -3.59 21.63 -7.71
CA ALA A 552 -3.01 21.56 -9.04
C ALA A 552 -1.47 21.73 -9.05
N ARG A 553 -0.91 22.43 -8.06
CA ARG A 553 0.55 22.55 -7.90
C ARG A 553 1.22 21.25 -7.48
N ASP A 554 0.55 20.44 -6.68
CA ASP A 554 1.05 19.11 -6.32
C ASP A 554 1.15 18.20 -7.54
N ASP A 555 0.13 18.22 -8.41
CA ASP A 555 0.13 17.48 -9.66
C ASP A 555 1.20 18.02 -10.64
N ALA A 556 1.32 19.34 -10.71
CA ALA A 556 2.35 19.99 -11.53
C ALA A 556 3.75 19.67 -11.04
N PHE A 557 3.97 19.59 -9.72
CA PHE A 557 5.25 19.19 -9.14
C PHE A 557 5.58 17.74 -9.47
N ALA A 558 4.61 16.83 -9.38
CA ALA A 558 4.79 15.44 -9.75
C ALA A 558 5.19 15.30 -11.23
N SER A 559 4.48 16.00 -12.12
CA SER A 559 4.78 16.03 -13.56
C SER A 559 6.16 16.63 -13.84
N TRP A 560 6.51 17.71 -13.14
CA TRP A 560 7.82 18.33 -13.24
C TRP A 560 8.96 17.39 -12.84
N THR A 561 8.78 16.65 -11.74
CA THR A 561 9.79 15.69 -11.26
C THR A 561 10.03 14.60 -12.30
N ILE A 562 8.97 14.08 -12.94
CA ILE A 562 9.09 13.09 -14.01
C ILE A 562 9.87 13.66 -15.18
N ALA A 563 9.47 14.83 -15.68
CA ALA A 563 10.15 15.46 -16.82
C ALA A 563 11.62 15.77 -16.51
N ARG A 564 11.94 16.15 -15.28
CA ARG A 564 13.33 16.36 -14.85
C ARG A 564 14.11 15.06 -14.76
N GLN A 565 13.51 13.99 -14.29
CA GLN A 565 14.13 12.67 -14.30
C GLN A 565 14.46 12.25 -15.73
N GLU A 566 13.50 12.34 -16.64
CA GLU A 566 13.70 12.01 -18.05
C GLU A 566 14.82 12.86 -18.67
N SER A 567 14.80 14.17 -18.44
CA SER A 567 15.84 15.08 -18.95
C SER A 567 17.22 14.83 -18.33
N SER A 568 17.29 14.22 -17.17
CA SER A 568 18.53 13.92 -16.45
C SER A 568 19.09 12.53 -16.77
N LEU A 569 18.38 11.71 -17.55
CA LEU A 569 18.78 10.32 -17.85
C LEU A 569 20.19 10.22 -18.43
N ASN A 570 20.55 11.10 -19.37
CA ASN A 570 21.88 11.12 -20.00
C ASN A 570 23.02 11.43 -19.02
N GLN A 571 22.70 12.03 -17.87
CA GLN A 571 23.64 12.39 -16.83
C GLN A 571 23.54 11.51 -15.60
N THR A 572 22.51 10.63 -15.55
CA THR A 572 22.24 9.74 -14.43
C THR A 572 23.05 8.46 -14.56
N ARG A 573 23.74 8.10 -13.49
CA ARG A 573 24.56 6.90 -13.41
C ARG A 573 24.36 6.26 -12.06
N CYS A 574 23.95 5.00 -12.04
CA CYS A 574 23.78 4.20 -10.84
C CYS A 574 24.44 2.83 -11.01
N LEU A 575 24.76 2.17 -9.91
CA LEU A 575 25.11 0.76 -9.98
C LEU A 575 23.91 -0.04 -10.48
N ARG A 576 24.17 -1.09 -11.26
CA ARG A 576 23.18 -1.84 -12.02
C ARG A 576 21.94 -2.25 -11.22
N ASP A 577 22.13 -2.70 -9.99
CA ASP A 577 21.05 -3.21 -9.15
C ASP A 577 20.42 -2.14 -8.24
N GLU A 578 20.79 -0.88 -8.42
CA GLU A 578 20.46 0.21 -7.50
C GLU A 578 19.80 1.40 -8.20
N MET A 579 19.21 1.19 -9.38
CA MET A 579 18.43 2.27 -10.01
C MET A 579 17.22 2.59 -9.17
N PRO A 580 17.17 3.78 -8.56
CA PRO A 580 16.00 4.19 -7.82
C PRO A 580 14.86 4.48 -8.78
N VAL A 581 13.67 4.06 -8.43
CA VAL A 581 12.46 4.69 -8.98
C VAL A 581 12.42 6.10 -8.40
N ALA A 582 12.36 7.11 -9.24
CA ALA A 582 12.14 8.47 -8.75
C ALA A 582 10.80 8.49 -8.03
N SER A 583 10.86 8.55 -6.74
CA SER A 583 9.69 8.63 -5.92
C SER A 583 9.56 10.04 -5.37
N SER A 584 8.34 10.50 -5.27
CA SER A 584 7.98 11.65 -4.46
C SER A 584 7.92 11.28 -2.97
N LEU A 585 8.79 10.36 -2.53
CA LEU A 585 8.84 9.92 -1.15
C LEU A 585 8.98 11.12 -0.22
N GLU A 586 7.95 11.41 0.54
CA GLU A 586 7.97 12.45 1.54
C GLU A 586 8.57 11.88 2.82
N LEU A 587 9.87 12.10 3.01
CA LEU A 587 10.58 11.66 4.21
C LEU A 587 9.97 12.20 5.51
N ALA A 588 9.22 13.28 5.43
CA ALA A 588 8.45 13.81 6.56
C ALA A 588 7.40 12.81 7.09
N ASN A 589 6.89 11.90 6.25
CA ASN A 589 5.97 10.85 6.69
C ASN A 589 6.64 9.84 7.63
N PHE A 590 7.95 9.61 7.48
CA PHE A 590 8.73 8.76 8.40
C PHE A 590 9.21 9.52 9.64
N LEU A 591 9.18 10.83 9.62
CA LEU A 591 9.59 11.69 10.72
C LEU A 591 8.59 12.85 10.89
N PRO A 592 7.36 12.57 11.35
CA PRO A 592 6.31 13.59 11.52
C PRO A 592 6.74 14.76 12.41
N ALA A 593 7.68 14.50 13.33
CA ALA A 593 8.25 15.52 14.20
C ALA A 593 8.82 16.74 13.44
N VAL A 594 9.25 16.57 12.18
CA VAL A 594 9.82 17.65 11.34
C VAL A 594 8.97 18.01 10.13
N ALA A 595 7.73 17.53 10.05
CA ALA A 595 6.83 17.90 8.97
C ALA A 595 6.55 19.42 8.98
N LEU A 596 6.69 20.05 7.82
CA LEU A 596 6.34 21.46 7.63
C LEU A 596 4.86 21.54 7.26
N GLN A 597 4.01 21.61 8.26
CA GLN A 597 2.58 21.77 8.07
C GLN A 597 2.17 23.12 8.67
N ASP A 598 1.47 23.90 7.87
CA ASP A 598 0.72 25.04 8.39
C ASP A 598 -0.64 24.60 8.94
N VAL A 599 -1.07 23.39 8.59
CA VAL A 599 -2.30 22.75 9.06
C VAL A 599 -1.93 21.80 10.19
N ALA A 600 -2.50 21.97 11.36
CA ALA A 600 -2.47 20.94 12.38
C ALA A 600 -3.23 19.73 11.80
N SER A 601 -2.54 18.61 11.62
CA SER A 601 -3.21 17.34 11.43
C SER A 601 -4.06 17.09 12.69
N GLY A 602 -5.38 17.11 12.52
CA GLY A 602 -6.31 16.67 13.53
C GLY A 602 -6.09 15.20 13.89
#